data_d5eef8ab011452d871abe91a595bf4b7
#
_entry.id   d5eef8ab011452d871abe91a595bf4b7
#
_cell.length_a   1.000
_cell.length_b   1.000
_cell.length_c   1.000
_cell.angle_alpha   90.00
_cell.angle_beta   90.00
_cell.angle_gamma   90.00
#
_symmetry.space_group_name_H-M   'P 1'
#
loop_
_entity.id
_entity.type
_entity.pdbx_description
1 polymer ?
#
loop_
_entity_poly.entity_id
_entity_poly.type
_entity_poly.pdbx_seq_one_letter_code
_entity_poly.pdbx_strand_id
1 'polypeptide(L)'
;MSKNKHKFLTFAALMTGATVAVHFINHTIATAAQLKQMLHISNDNYFEWRFGNIYYTKKGTGSPILLIHDTLPGASGYEWSKIEDELAIDHTVYTVDLLGCGRSDKSSITYTNFVYVQMISDFIKKIIGQKTDVITSGFSGSFVTMACHNEKEL
;
A
#
# COMPACT_ATOMS: atom_id res chain seq x y z
N MET A 1 -20.17 -38.01 35.71
CA MET A 1 -18.92 -37.36 35.21
C MET A 1 -18.63 -37.43 33.71
N SER A 2 -19.39 -38.24 32.97
CA SER A 2 -19.14 -38.48 31.51
C SER A 2 -19.70 -37.40 30.55
N LYS A 3 -20.92 -36.88 30.74
CA LYS A 3 -21.57 -35.91 29.83
C LYS A 3 -20.80 -34.57 29.61
N ASN A 4 -20.08 -34.10 30.60
CA ASN A 4 -19.33 -32.82 30.47
C ASN A 4 -18.04 -33.00 29.68
N LYS A 5 -17.40 -34.16 29.70
CA LYS A 5 -16.24 -34.47 28.89
C LYS A 5 -16.56 -34.48 27.39
N HIS A 6 -17.70 -35.05 27.01
CA HIS A 6 -18.13 -35.05 25.60
C HIS A 6 -18.46 -33.66 25.09
N LYS A 7 -19.10 -32.80 25.89
CA LYS A 7 -19.39 -31.41 25.51
C LYS A 7 -18.09 -30.59 25.34
N PHE A 8 -17.12 -30.81 26.22
CA PHE A 8 -15.80 -30.14 26.12
C PHE A 8 -15.02 -30.60 24.88
N LEU A 9 -15.01 -31.90 24.60
CA LEU A 9 -14.36 -32.45 23.41
C LEU A 9 -15.02 -31.96 22.11
N THR A 10 -16.35 -31.88 22.09
CA THR A 10 -17.09 -31.36 20.92
C THR A 10 -16.78 -29.86 20.72
N PHE A 11 -16.77 -29.08 21.78
CA PHE A 11 -16.40 -27.67 21.72
C PHE A 11 -14.96 -27.45 21.25
N ALA A 12 -14.01 -28.22 21.78
CA ALA A 12 -12.61 -28.15 21.36
C ALA A 12 -12.44 -28.53 19.88
N ALA A 13 -13.15 -29.57 19.41
CA ALA A 13 -13.12 -29.99 18.00
C ALA A 13 -13.71 -28.92 17.06
N LEU A 14 -14.81 -28.28 17.47
CA LEU A 14 -15.40 -27.16 16.71
C LEU A 14 -14.48 -25.95 16.62
N MET A 15 -13.82 -25.57 17.73
CA MET A 15 -12.87 -24.48 17.76
C MET A 15 -11.64 -24.76 16.88
N THR A 16 -11.12 -25.99 16.95
CA THR A 16 -9.99 -26.41 16.11
C THR A 16 -10.38 -26.42 14.63
N GLY A 17 -11.56 -26.91 14.29
CA GLY A 17 -12.08 -26.90 12.92
C GLY A 17 -12.25 -25.48 12.37
N ALA A 18 -12.77 -24.55 13.19
CA ALA A 18 -12.93 -23.15 12.81
C ALA A 18 -11.59 -22.45 12.56
N THR A 19 -10.60 -22.68 13.43
CA THR A 19 -9.26 -22.07 13.25
C THR A 19 -8.54 -22.59 12.00
N VAL A 20 -8.65 -23.89 11.71
CA VAL A 20 -8.10 -24.48 10.48
C VAL A 20 -8.80 -23.92 9.25
N ALA A 21 -10.13 -23.78 9.27
CA ALA A 21 -10.88 -23.21 8.16
C ALA A 21 -10.48 -21.74 7.88
N VAL A 22 -10.37 -20.92 8.93
CA VAL A 22 -9.93 -19.52 8.79
C VAL A 22 -8.51 -19.46 8.24
N HIS A 23 -7.60 -20.29 8.74
CA HIS A 23 -6.23 -20.35 8.23
C HIS A 23 -6.18 -20.73 6.76
N PHE A 24 -6.95 -21.73 6.36
CA PHE A 24 -7.04 -22.17 4.96
C PHE A 24 -7.62 -21.09 4.05
N ILE A 25 -8.68 -20.42 4.47
CA ILE A 25 -9.28 -19.30 3.72
C ILE A 25 -8.27 -18.17 3.55
N ASN A 26 -7.61 -17.76 4.64
CA ASN A 26 -6.60 -16.68 4.60
C ASN A 26 -5.41 -17.05 3.69
N HIS A 27 -4.96 -18.31 3.76
CA HIS A 27 -3.89 -18.79 2.89
C HIS A 27 -4.32 -18.78 1.41
N THR A 28 -5.54 -19.20 1.11
CA THR A 28 -6.07 -19.21 -0.27
C THR A 28 -6.22 -17.79 -0.82
N ILE A 29 -6.71 -16.85 -0.01
CA ILE A 29 -6.81 -15.44 -0.38
C ILE A 29 -5.42 -14.85 -0.63
N ALA A 30 -4.45 -15.10 0.25
CA ALA A 30 -3.08 -14.63 0.09
C ALA A 30 -2.43 -15.19 -1.19
N THR A 31 -2.61 -16.48 -1.47
CA THR A 31 -2.09 -17.12 -2.68
C THR A 31 -2.75 -16.56 -3.95
N ALA A 32 -4.07 -16.36 -3.94
CA ALA A 32 -4.78 -15.76 -5.06
C ALA A 32 -4.34 -14.31 -5.33
N ALA A 33 -4.08 -13.53 -4.26
CA ALA A 33 -3.55 -12.18 -4.38
C ALA A 33 -2.14 -12.17 -4.99
N GLN A 34 -1.27 -13.12 -4.60
CA GLN A 34 0.06 -13.27 -5.18
C GLN A 34 0.02 -13.68 -6.66
N LEU A 35 -0.87 -14.61 -7.04
CA LEU A 35 -1.06 -15.00 -8.44
C LEU A 35 -1.54 -13.81 -9.30
N LYS A 36 -2.43 -12.99 -8.77
CA LYS A 36 -2.89 -11.78 -9.46
C LYS A 36 -1.76 -10.75 -9.64
N GLN A 37 -0.85 -10.65 -8.67
CA GLN A 37 0.37 -9.84 -8.81
C GLN A 37 1.32 -10.38 -9.89
N MET A 38 1.50 -11.70 -9.97
CA MET A 38 2.35 -12.33 -11.00
C MET A 38 1.83 -12.14 -12.43
N LEU A 39 0.52 -11.97 -12.61
CA LEU A 39 -0.10 -11.74 -13.92
C LEU A 39 -0.01 -10.27 -14.40
N HIS A 40 0.43 -9.35 -13.55
CA HIS A 40 0.58 -7.91 -13.83
C HIS A 40 2.00 -7.39 -13.65
N ILE A 41 3.01 -8.22 -13.85
CA ILE A 41 4.41 -7.79 -13.87
C ILE A 41 4.68 -7.12 -15.23
N SER A 42 4.36 -5.83 -15.33
CA SER A 42 5.17 -4.92 -16.11
C SER A 42 6.31 -4.45 -15.21
N ASN A 43 7.55 -4.69 -15.61
CA ASN A 43 8.75 -4.47 -14.79
C ASN A 43 9.08 -2.99 -14.51
N ASP A 44 8.21 -2.04 -14.84
CA ASP A 44 8.61 -0.64 -15.01
C ASP A 44 8.21 0.30 -13.88
N ASN A 45 7.51 -0.18 -12.86
CA ASN A 45 6.86 0.71 -11.89
C ASN A 45 7.21 0.40 -10.43
N TYR A 46 8.47 0.04 -10.16
CA TYR A 46 8.97 -0.11 -8.81
C TYR A 46 10.12 0.85 -8.53
N PHE A 47 10.00 1.61 -7.46
CA PHE A 47 11.09 2.39 -6.89
C PHE A 47 11.79 1.54 -5.83
N GLU A 48 13.02 1.14 -6.11
CA GLU A 48 13.86 0.43 -5.14
C GLU A 48 14.25 1.39 -4.01
N TRP A 49 13.67 1.17 -2.84
CA TRP A 49 13.89 2.01 -1.68
C TRP A 49 14.52 1.20 -0.54
N ARG A 50 15.15 1.89 0.42
CA ARG A 50 15.95 1.26 1.50
C ARG A 50 15.24 0.16 2.29
N PHE A 51 13.92 0.18 2.39
CA PHE A 51 13.13 -0.78 3.16
C PHE A 51 12.21 -1.65 2.30
N GLY A 52 12.37 -1.64 1.01
CA GLY A 52 11.61 -2.46 0.07
C GLY A 52 11.20 -1.71 -1.18
N ASN A 53 10.65 -2.44 -2.14
CA ASN A 53 10.21 -1.89 -3.41
C ASN A 53 8.87 -1.17 -3.26
N ILE A 54 8.80 0.05 -3.72
CA ILE A 54 7.61 0.90 -3.72
C ILE A 54 6.99 0.84 -5.10
N TYR A 55 5.79 0.31 -5.17
CA TYR A 55 5.02 0.29 -6.40
C TYR A 55 4.43 1.66 -6.71
N TYR A 56 4.48 2.07 -7.97
CA TYR A 56 3.80 3.25 -8.45
C TYR A 56 3.34 3.09 -9.90
N THR A 57 2.37 3.90 -10.32
CA THR A 57 2.01 4.08 -11.72
C THR A 57 2.40 5.46 -12.19
N LYS A 58 2.61 5.60 -13.50
CA LYS A 58 2.87 6.89 -14.15
C LYS A 58 2.02 6.98 -15.41
N LYS A 59 1.21 8.04 -15.53
CA LYS A 59 0.33 8.27 -16.66
C LYS A 59 0.36 9.72 -17.11
N GLY A 60 0.09 9.97 -18.40
CA GLY A 60 -0.03 11.31 -18.96
C GLY A 60 1.29 12.05 -19.12
N THR A 61 1.18 13.33 -19.49
CA THR A 61 2.30 14.25 -19.73
C THR A 61 1.91 15.64 -19.27
N GLY A 62 2.84 16.40 -18.71
CA GLY A 62 2.63 17.75 -18.17
C GLY A 62 3.25 17.93 -16.81
N SER A 63 2.77 18.91 -16.04
CA SER A 63 3.24 19.14 -14.67
C SER A 63 2.93 17.92 -13.79
N PRO A 64 3.86 17.53 -12.88
CA PRO A 64 3.68 16.32 -12.08
C PRO A 64 2.64 16.51 -10.98
N ILE A 65 1.82 15.48 -10.77
CA ILE A 65 0.94 15.31 -9.63
C ILE A 65 1.24 13.96 -8.99
N LEU A 66 1.40 13.94 -7.67
CA LEU A 66 1.57 12.73 -6.89
C LEU A 66 0.30 12.43 -6.08
N LEU A 67 -0.28 11.25 -6.29
CA LEU A 67 -1.46 10.76 -5.59
C LEU A 67 -1.04 9.75 -4.51
N ILE A 68 -1.41 10.01 -3.26
CA ILE A 68 -1.05 9.18 -2.11
C ILE A 68 -2.33 8.77 -1.37
N HIS A 69 -2.58 7.46 -1.30
CA HIS A 69 -3.72 6.88 -0.60
C HIS A 69 -3.57 6.96 0.94
N ASP A 70 -4.67 6.71 1.67
CA ASP A 70 -4.67 6.63 3.13
C ASP A 70 -3.89 5.41 3.65
N THR A 71 -3.59 5.38 4.95
CA THR A 71 -2.87 4.29 5.64
C THR A 71 -3.79 3.24 6.26
N LEU A 72 -5.07 3.22 5.90
CA LEU A 72 -6.03 2.23 6.39
C LEU A 72 -5.69 0.82 5.87
N PRO A 73 -6.03 -0.23 6.62
CA PRO A 73 -5.87 -1.60 6.16
C PRO A 73 -6.56 -1.84 4.80
N GLY A 74 -5.81 -2.34 3.82
CA GLY A 74 -6.32 -2.58 2.47
C GLY A 74 -6.29 -1.36 1.54
N ALA A 75 -5.86 -0.20 2.00
CA ALA A 75 -5.68 0.97 1.15
C ALA A 75 -4.57 0.74 0.11
N SER A 76 -4.72 1.36 -1.05
CA SER A 76 -3.75 1.34 -2.15
C SER A 76 -4.05 2.46 -3.14
N GLY A 77 -3.16 2.69 -4.08
CA GLY A 77 -3.36 3.65 -5.17
C GLY A 77 -4.63 3.41 -6.01
N TYR A 78 -5.24 2.23 -5.92
CA TYR A 78 -6.53 1.94 -6.56
C TYR A 78 -7.64 2.93 -6.15
N GLU A 79 -7.52 3.55 -5.00
CA GLU A 79 -8.41 4.62 -4.53
C GLU A 79 -8.60 5.73 -5.57
N TRP A 80 -7.55 6.03 -6.32
CA TRP A 80 -7.48 7.10 -7.32
C TRP A 80 -7.94 6.70 -8.73
N SER A 81 -8.28 5.43 -8.94
CA SER A 81 -8.59 4.86 -10.25
C SER A 81 -9.67 5.59 -11.05
N LYS A 82 -10.57 6.32 -10.38
CA LYS A 82 -11.66 7.06 -11.03
C LYS A 82 -11.26 8.44 -11.56
N ILE A 83 -10.20 9.03 -10.99
CA ILE A 83 -9.77 10.40 -11.34
C ILE A 83 -8.40 10.42 -12.03
N GLU A 84 -7.64 9.35 -11.92
CA GLU A 84 -6.28 9.25 -12.46
C GLU A 84 -6.21 9.52 -13.96
N ASP A 85 -7.15 8.95 -14.73
CA ASP A 85 -7.20 9.11 -16.20
C ASP A 85 -7.59 10.53 -16.61
N GLU A 86 -8.46 11.19 -15.85
CA GLU A 86 -8.88 12.57 -16.10
C GLU A 86 -7.73 13.55 -15.80
N LEU A 87 -7.03 13.38 -14.69
CA LEU A 87 -5.87 14.17 -14.35
C LEU A 87 -4.71 13.97 -15.35
N ALA A 88 -4.60 12.76 -15.91
CA ALA A 88 -3.54 12.42 -16.87
C ALA A 88 -3.70 13.09 -18.25
N ILE A 89 -4.81 13.79 -18.52
CA ILE A 89 -5.02 14.55 -19.76
C ILE A 89 -4.01 15.71 -19.83
N ASP A 90 -3.81 16.44 -18.72
CA ASP A 90 -3.00 17.65 -18.67
C ASP A 90 -1.78 17.55 -17.75
N HIS A 91 -1.66 16.43 -17.01
CA HIS A 91 -0.62 16.24 -15.99
C HIS A 91 0.12 14.91 -16.18
N THR A 92 1.34 14.87 -15.65
CA THR A 92 2.02 13.60 -15.39
C THR A 92 1.62 13.12 -14.00
N VAL A 93 0.73 12.14 -13.95
CA VAL A 93 0.17 11.61 -12.70
C VAL A 93 0.98 10.42 -12.21
N TYR A 94 1.49 10.52 -11.00
CA TYR A 94 2.14 9.44 -10.26
C TYR A 94 1.20 8.96 -9.17
N THR A 95 0.86 7.68 -9.14
CA THR A 95 0.06 7.07 -8.07
C THR A 95 0.93 6.05 -7.35
N VAL A 96 1.16 6.23 -6.06
CA VAL A 96 2.07 5.40 -5.27
C VAL A 96 1.30 4.53 -4.28
N ASP A 97 1.70 3.28 -4.15
CA ASP A 97 1.33 2.43 -3.02
C ASP A 97 2.34 2.62 -1.90
N LEU A 98 1.90 3.08 -0.72
CA LEU A 98 2.78 3.26 0.44
C LEU A 98 3.41 1.93 0.86
N LEU A 99 4.62 1.97 1.42
CA LEU A 99 5.28 0.78 1.96
C LEU A 99 4.35 0.07 2.96
N GLY A 100 4.19 -1.23 2.82
CA GLY A 100 3.25 -2.03 3.61
C GLY A 100 1.84 -2.12 3.03
N CYS A 101 1.52 -1.34 1.99
CA CYS A 101 0.20 -1.26 1.36
C CYS A 101 0.22 -1.75 -0.08
N GLY A 102 -0.95 -2.04 -0.63
CA GLY A 102 -1.15 -2.37 -2.03
C GLY A 102 -0.16 -3.39 -2.60
N ARG A 103 0.56 -3.00 -3.65
CA ARG A 103 1.59 -3.79 -4.35
C ARG A 103 3.00 -3.53 -3.86
N SER A 104 3.20 -2.53 -2.99
CA SER A 104 4.48 -2.28 -2.35
C SER A 104 4.86 -3.38 -1.37
N ASP A 105 6.17 -3.53 -1.13
CA ASP A 105 6.70 -4.52 -0.21
C ASP A 105 6.16 -4.33 1.21
N LYS A 106 5.99 -5.45 1.90
CA LYS A 106 5.50 -5.53 3.28
C LYS A 106 6.65 -5.93 4.20
N SER A 107 7.61 -5.02 4.32
CA SER A 107 8.84 -5.25 5.08
C SER A 107 8.57 -5.41 6.57
N SER A 108 9.36 -6.26 7.22
CA SER A 108 9.26 -6.51 8.67
C SER A 108 9.97 -5.40 9.46
N ILE A 109 9.41 -4.19 9.40
CA ILE A 109 9.90 -3.01 10.13
C ILE A 109 8.77 -2.39 10.94
N THR A 110 9.11 -1.49 11.85
CA THR A 110 8.10 -0.62 12.48
C THR A 110 7.75 0.52 11.55
N TYR A 111 6.51 0.56 11.09
CA TYR A 111 5.99 1.62 10.24
C TYR A 111 5.71 2.87 11.08
N THR A 112 6.59 3.85 11.02
CA THR A 112 6.45 5.13 11.70
C THR A 112 6.14 6.25 10.72
N ASN A 113 5.61 7.37 11.21
CA ASN A 113 5.39 8.56 10.39
C ASN A 113 6.68 8.99 9.68
N PHE A 114 7.82 8.89 10.36
CA PHE A 114 9.12 9.23 9.79
C PHE A 114 9.49 8.37 8.57
N VAL A 115 9.17 7.08 8.59
CA VAL A 115 9.38 6.17 7.45
C VAL A 115 8.62 6.67 6.22
N TYR A 116 7.34 7.03 6.39
CA TYR A 116 6.52 7.54 5.28
C TYR A 116 6.97 8.91 4.80
N VAL A 117 7.30 9.81 5.69
CA VAL A 117 7.86 11.14 5.35
C VAL A 117 9.12 10.99 4.49
N GLN A 118 10.06 10.15 4.92
CA GLN A 118 11.29 9.87 4.17
C GLN A 118 11.02 9.19 2.83
N MET A 119 10.09 8.24 2.78
CA MET A 119 9.72 7.56 1.54
C MET A 119 9.15 8.54 0.51
N ILE A 120 8.23 9.41 0.93
CA ILE A 120 7.61 10.42 0.06
C ILE A 120 8.67 11.41 -0.45
N SER A 121 9.51 11.93 0.44
CA SER A 121 10.61 12.84 0.07
C SER A 121 11.58 12.19 -0.92
N ASP A 122 12.01 10.95 -0.65
CA ASP A 122 12.90 10.20 -1.53
C ASP A 122 12.23 9.90 -2.89
N PHE A 123 10.94 9.58 -2.91
CA PHE A 123 10.19 9.34 -4.13
C PHE A 123 10.12 10.60 -5.01
N ILE A 124 9.74 11.74 -4.44
CA ILE A 124 9.68 13.00 -5.18
C ILE A 124 11.05 13.34 -5.75
N LYS A 125 12.11 13.25 -4.95
CA LYS A 125 13.48 13.60 -5.38
C LYS A 125 14.03 12.67 -6.46
N LYS A 126 13.83 11.35 -6.32
CA LYS A 126 14.50 10.36 -7.17
C LYS A 126 13.70 9.93 -8.38
N ILE A 127 12.36 9.91 -8.27
CA ILE A 127 11.46 9.43 -9.34
C ILE A 127 10.85 10.59 -10.10
N ILE A 128 10.32 11.60 -9.40
CA ILE A 128 9.73 12.76 -10.05
C ILE A 128 10.80 13.77 -10.46
N GLY A 129 11.77 14.06 -9.58
CA GLY A 129 12.94 14.88 -9.84
C GLY A 129 12.67 16.38 -9.99
N GLN A 130 11.46 16.83 -9.66
CA GLN A 130 11.08 18.24 -9.72
C GLN A 130 9.95 18.54 -8.74
N LYS A 131 9.67 19.82 -8.52
CA LYS A 131 8.55 20.27 -7.69
C LYS A 131 7.23 19.67 -8.22
N THR A 132 6.42 19.14 -7.31
CA THR A 132 5.19 18.43 -7.67
C THR A 132 4.02 18.82 -6.77
N ASP A 133 2.82 18.87 -7.34
CA ASP A 133 1.60 18.96 -6.57
C ASP A 133 1.28 17.58 -5.96
N VAL A 134 0.80 17.56 -4.72
CA VAL A 134 0.49 16.31 -4.02
C VAL A 134 -0.96 16.31 -3.55
N ILE A 135 -1.69 15.28 -3.95
CA ILE A 135 -3.06 15.02 -3.51
C ILE A 135 -3.02 13.79 -2.61
N THR A 136 -3.60 13.90 -1.44
CA THR A 136 -3.62 12.83 -0.44
C THR A 136 -5.02 12.56 0.06
N SER A 137 -5.26 11.34 0.54
CA SER A 137 -6.45 11.02 1.33
C SER A 137 -6.06 10.68 2.77
N GLY A 138 -6.99 10.96 3.68
CA GLY A 138 -6.90 10.58 5.09
C GLY A 138 -5.63 11.03 5.78
N PHE A 139 -5.01 10.11 6.54
CA PHE A 139 -3.88 10.42 7.40
C PHE A 139 -2.58 10.71 6.63
N SER A 140 -2.48 10.31 5.37
CA SER A 140 -1.27 10.55 4.54
C SER A 140 -0.98 12.03 4.32
N GLY A 141 -1.99 12.91 4.43
CA GLY A 141 -1.80 14.36 4.39
C GLY A 141 -0.84 14.88 5.46
N SER A 142 -0.81 14.25 6.63
CA SER A 142 0.12 14.61 7.70
C SER A 142 1.58 14.33 7.33
N PHE A 143 1.85 13.24 6.62
CA PHE A 143 3.20 12.90 6.15
C PHE A 143 3.71 13.90 5.13
N VAL A 144 2.83 14.29 4.19
CA VAL A 144 3.18 15.28 3.16
C VAL A 144 3.46 16.63 3.79
N THR A 145 2.61 17.08 4.72
CA THR A 145 2.84 18.33 5.47
C THR A 145 4.16 18.33 6.21
N MET A 146 4.52 17.21 6.85
CA MET A 146 5.82 17.04 7.51
C MET A 146 6.99 17.02 6.51
N ALA A 147 6.83 16.37 5.36
CA ALA A 147 7.83 16.33 4.31
C ALA A 147 8.12 17.75 3.77
N CYS A 148 7.07 18.51 3.44
CA CYS A 148 7.19 19.90 2.98
C CYS A 148 7.80 20.83 4.03
N HIS A 149 7.55 20.60 5.33
CA HIS A 149 8.17 21.38 6.39
C HIS A 149 9.67 21.14 6.51
N ASN A 150 10.08 19.87 6.36
CA ASN A 150 11.48 19.48 6.47
C ASN A 150 12.31 19.87 5.24
N GLU A 151 11.68 19.95 4.09
CA GLU A 151 12.33 20.19 2.81
C GLU A 151 11.58 21.25 2.00
N LYS A 152 12.06 22.49 2.06
CA LYS A 152 11.43 23.64 1.39
C LYS A 152 11.47 23.59 -0.14
N GLU A 153 12.14 22.60 -0.71
CA GLU A 153 12.33 22.44 -2.17
C GLU A 153 11.46 21.33 -2.79
N LEU A 154 10.60 20.67 -1.99
CA LEU A 154 9.65 19.65 -2.47
C LEU A 154 8.45 20.23 -3.21
#